data_dda86c2eeeb02a7f5a521d79caf61527
#
_entry.id   dda86c2eeeb02a7f5a521d79caf61527
#
_cell.length_a   1.000
_cell.length_b   1.000
_cell.length_c   1.000
_cell.angle_alpha   90.00
_cell.angle_beta   90.00
_cell.angle_gamma   90.00
#
_symmetry.space_group_name_H-M   'P 1'
#
loop_
_entity.id
_entity.type
_entity.pdbx_description
1 polymer ?
#
loop_
_entity_poly.entity_id
_entity_poly.type
_entity_poly.pdbx_seq_one_letter_code
_entity_poly.pdbx_strand_id
1 'polypeptide(L)'
;GWLPAQFLSPRTNKRTDRWGGSLENRARFSVEVLKRIREKCGERFIIEARITADECIEGGIKPEEACRFAEIIQDYADLINVSFGIHDDRSTVGEMIPLSGFVPTGSHVELAAEIKKRVHIPVSVVSGINTPEFAEKILAEGKVDIISMGRALIADPEFPNKARHGHPEDIVHCMRCNYCISGFAFDPPPWGQNMQFGCAANPKIGRDLMLARMKEPEAPRRVVVVGGGPGGLNAAITAAERGHKVTLLEK
;
A
#
# COMPACT_ATOMS: atom_id res chain seq x y z
N GLY A 1 -8.13 -9.14 4.26
CA GLY A 1 -7.27 -9.91 5.15
C GLY A 1 -7.10 -11.36 4.72
N TRP A 2 -6.07 -12.01 5.18
CA TRP A 2 -5.67 -13.35 4.73
C TRP A 2 -6.73 -14.41 4.99
N LEU A 3 -7.13 -14.62 6.24
CA LEU A 3 -8.11 -15.65 6.59
C LEU A 3 -9.52 -15.34 6.07
N PRO A 4 -10.07 -14.11 6.22
CA PRO A 4 -11.35 -13.77 5.60
C PRO A 4 -11.35 -13.93 4.08
N ALA A 5 -10.26 -13.58 3.40
CA ALA A 5 -10.14 -13.77 1.96
C ALA A 5 -10.13 -15.26 1.57
N GLN A 6 -9.48 -16.12 2.36
CA GLN A 6 -9.48 -17.57 2.12
C GLN A 6 -10.87 -18.19 2.28
N PHE A 7 -11.71 -17.64 3.18
CA PHE A 7 -13.12 -18.07 3.26
C PHE A 7 -13.95 -17.55 2.10
N LEU A 8 -13.65 -16.36 1.59
CA LEU A 8 -14.41 -15.70 0.53
C LEU A 8 -14.12 -16.28 -0.85
N SER A 9 -12.84 -16.54 -1.17
CA SER A 9 -12.45 -17.00 -2.50
C SER A 9 -12.95 -18.39 -2.80
N PRO A 10 -13.63 -18.62 -3.94
CA PRO A 10 -14.06 -19.96 -4.35
C PRO A 10 -12.88 -20.85 -4.77
N ARG A 11 -11.71 -20.25 -5.02
CA ARG A 11 -10.48 -21.00 -5.29
C ARG A 11 -9.94 -21.69 -4.05
N THR A 12 -9.95 -21.04 -2.91
CA THR A 12 -9.40 -21.54 -1.65
C THR A 12 -10.46 -22.22 -0.77
N ASN A 13 -11.71 -21.73 -0.79
CA ASN A 13 -12.81 -22.28 0.00
C ASN A 13 -13.56 -23.36 -0.76
N LYS A 14 -13.22 -24.63 -0.50
CA LYS A 14 -13.87 -25.83 -1.06
C LYS A 14 -14.88 -26.46 -0.12
N ARG A 15 -15.31 -25.75 0.93
CA ARG A 15 -16.28 -26.24 1.91
C ARG A 15 -17.67 -26.39 1.29
N THR A 16 -18.42 -27.37 1.78
CA THR A 16 -19.80 -27.67 1.36
C THR A 16 -20.84 -27.40 2.45
N ASP A 17 -20.39 -26.89 3.60
CA ASP A 17 -21.25 -26.48 4.72
C ASP A 17 -21.66 -25.02 4.61
N ARG A 18 -22.29 -24.50 5.67
CA ARG A 18 -22.78 -23.11 5.75
C ARG A 18 -21.70 -22.02 5.59
N TRP A 19 -20.42 -22.39 5.50
CA TRP A 19 -19.29 -21.48 5.35
C TRP A 19 -18.66 -21.55 3.95
N GLY A 20 -19.24 -22.31 3.03
CA GLY A 20 -18.73 -22.50 1.67
C GLY A 20 -19.85 -22.64 0.64
N GLY A 21 -19.49 -22.84 -0.62
CA GLY A 21 -20.42 -22.90 -1.75
C GLY A 21 -20.83 -21.52 -2.24
N SER A 22 -22.05 -21.07 -1.97
CA SER A 22 -22.55 -19.77 -2.46
C SER A 22 -21.75 -18.59 -1.91
N LEU A 23 -21.83 -17.43 -2.59
CA LEU A 23 -21.17 -16.22 -2.14
C LEU A 23 -21.61 -15.81 -0.73
N GLU A 24 -22.90 -15.91 -0.43
CA GLU A 24 -23.48 -15.57 0.88
C GLU A 24 -22.89 -16.43 1.99
N ASN A 25 -22.67 -17.72 1.73
CA ASN A 25 -22.04 -18.62 2.67
C ASN A 25 -20.54 -18.30 2.85
N ARG A 26 -19.83 -18.03 1.77
CA ARG A 26 -18.41 -17.69 1.80
C ARG A 26 -18.17 -16.30 2.44
N ALA A 27 -19.08 -15.35 2.27
CA ALA A 27 -19.06 -14.03 2.90
C ALA A 27 -19.35 -14.07 4.41
N ARG A 28 -20.07 -15.09 4.89
CA ARG A 28 -20.53 -15.23 6.27
C ARG A 28 -19.42 -15.03 7.31
N PHE A 29 -18.24 -15.60 7.08
CA PHE A 29 -17.12 -15.44 7.98
C PHE A 29 -16.72 -13.95 8.14
N SER A 30 -16.59 -13.25 7.03
CA SER A 30 -16.28 -11.81 7.03
C SER A 30 -17.35 -10.99 7.75
N VAL A 31 -18.63 -11.26 7.46
CA VAL A 31 -19.77 -10.58 8.12
C VAL A 31 -19.76 -10.80 9.63
N GLU A 32 -19.55 -12.04 10.08
CA GLU A 32 -19.48 -12.33 11.52
C GLU A 32 -18.30 -11.62 12.20
N VAL A 33 -17.15 -11.53 11.55
CA VAL A 33 -15.99 -10.78 12.06
C VAL A 33 -16.33 -9.29 12.19
N LEU A 34 -16.91 -8.67 11.15
CA LEU A 34 -17.28 -7.24 11.16
C LEU A 34 -18.32 -6.95 12.27
N LYS A 35 -19.36 -7.79 12.42
CA LYS A 35 -20.35 -7.69 13.49
C LYS A 35 -19.69 -7.75 14.88
N ARG A 36 -18.79 -8.71 15.09
CA ARG A 36 -18.09 -8.85 16.37
C ARG A 36 -17.19 -7.67 16.71
N ILE A 37 -16.54 -7.08 15.68
CA ILE A 37 -15.76 -5.85 15.88
C ILE A 37 -16.70 -4.71 16.30
N ARG A 38 -17.82 -4.51 15.61
CA ARG A 38 -18.81 -3.47 15.97
C ARG A 38 -19.35 -3.65 17.39
N GLU A 39 -19.74 -4.87 17.76
CA GLU A 39 -20.22 -5.21 19.09
C GLU A 39 -19.20 -4.89 20.20
N LYS A 40 -17.91 -5.17 19.94
CA LYS A 40 -16.85 -4.99 20.93
C LYS A 40 -16.31 -3.57 21.03
N CYS A 41 -16.22 -2.88 19.88
CA CYS A 41 -15.58 -1.57 19.79
C CYS A 41 -16.58 -0.40 19.80
N GLY A 42 -17.87 -0.68 19.56
CA GLY A 42 -18.94 0.33 19.56
C GLY A 42 -19.05 1.12 18.25
N GLU A 43 -20.08 1.98 18.19
CA GLU A 43 -20.47 2.69 16.95
C GLU A 43 -19.46 3.74 16.46
N ARG A 44 -18.65 4.29 17.37
CA ARG A 44 -17.65 5.31 17.00
C ARG A 44 -16.33 4.75 16.46
N PHE A 45 -16.16 3.44 16.48
CA PHE A 45 -14.97 2.77 15.97
C PHE A 45 -15.10 2.57 14.47
N ILE A 46 -14.19 3.18 13.69
CA ILE A 46 -14.19 3.06 12.23
C ILE A 46 -13.72 1.67 11.82
N ILE A 47 -14.55 0.98 11.03
CA ILE A 47 -14.25 -0.35 10.49
C ILE A 47 -14.00 -0.22 8.98
N GLU A 48 -12.75 -0.35 8.58
CA GLU A 48 -12.35 -0.44 7.17
C GLU A 48 -12.27 -1.90 6.74
N ALA A 49 -13.04 -2.26 5.72
CA ALA A 49 -12.99 -3.59 5.11
C ALA A 49 -12.14 -3.55 3.83
N ARG A 50 -10.94 -4.16 3.87
CA ARG A 50 -10.13 -4.30 2.66
C ARG A 50 -10.52 -5.57 1.91
N ILE A 51 -10.94 -5.38 0.64
CA ILE A 51 -11.40 -6.46 -0.24
C ILE A 51 -10.58 -6.51 -1.53
N THR A 52 -10.58 -7.66 -2.19
CA THR A 52 -10.02 -7.85 -3.52
C THR A 52 -11.13 -7.67 -4.57
N ALA A 53 -10.90 -6.83 -5.58
CA ALA A 53 -11.86 -6.62 -6.67
C ALA A 53 -11.76 -7.70 -7.76
N ASP A 54 -10.57 -8.24 -8.01
CA ASP A 54 -10.31 -9.38 -8.91
C ASP A 54 -9.06 -10.12 -8.39
N GLU A 55 -9.14 -11.43 -8.26
CA GLU A 55 -8.00 -12.25 -7.89
C GLU A 55 -7.07 -12.56 -9.07
N CYS A 56 -7.49 -12.24 -10.29
CA CYS A 56 -6.74 -12.40 -11.54
C CYS A 56 -6.26 -13.82 -11.85
N ILE A 57 -6.91 -14.81 -11.26
CA ILE A 57 -6.62 -16.23 -11.47
C ILE A 57 -7.90 -16.98 -11.83
N GLU A 58 -7.74 -18.16 -12.42
CA GLU A 58 -8.84 -19.04 -12.72
C GLU A 58 -9.47 -19.58 -11.42
N GLY A 59 -10.80 -19.58 -11.37
CA GLY A 59 -11.57 -20.01 -10.19
C GLY A 59 -11.50 -19.05 -8.99
N GLY A 60 -10.84 -17.88 -9.14
CA GLY A 60 -10.80 -16.83 -8.13
C GLY A 60 -12.01 -15.89 -8.20
N ILE A 61 -12.07 -14.96 -7.25
CA ILE A 61 -13.08 -13.88 -7.22
C ILE A 61 -12.95 -13.02 -8.48
N LYS A 62 -14.10 -12.68 -9.08
CA LYS A 62 -14.23 -11.81 -10.24
C LYS A 62 -14.93 -10.50 -9.86
N PRO A 63 -14.81 -9.44 -10.69
CA PRO A 63 -15.32 -8.10 -10.36
C PRO A 63 -16.80 -8.09 -9.95
N GLU A 64 -17.67 -8.82 -10.64
CA GLU A 64 -19.09 -8.86 -10.31
C GLU A 64 -19.34 -9.49 -8.93
N GLU A 65 -18.60 -10.55 -8.60
CA GLU A 65 -18.68 -11.20 -7.28
C GLU A 65 -18.13 -10.30 -6.16
N ALA A 66 -17.05 -9.55 -6.44
CA ALA A 66 -16.52 -8.56 -5.52
C ALA A 66 -17.50 -7.40 -5.25
N CYS A 67 -18.22 -6.93 -6.28
CA CYS A 67 -19.27 -5.94 -6.12
C CYS A 67 -20.40 -6.47 -5.22
N ARG A 68 -20.88 -7.68 -5.47
CA ARG A 68 -21.91 -8.31 -4.62
C ARG A 68 -21.42 -8.54 -3.18
N PHE A 69 -20.15 -8.88 -3.00
CA PHE A 69 -19.60 -8.99 -1.66
C PHE A 69 -19.54 -7.63 -0.95
N ALA A 70 -19.19 -6.56 -1.66
CA ALA A 70 -19.21 -5.20 -1.14
C ALA A 70 -20.62 -4.79 -0.69
N GLU A 71 -21.65 -5.12 -1.48
CA GLU A 71 -23.07 -4.92 -1.14
C GLU A 71 -23.47 -5.66 0.15
N ILE A 72 -22.93 -6.88 0.38
CA ILE A 72 -23.21 -7.66 1.59
C ILE A 72 -22.58 -7.03 2.83
N ILE A 73 -21.36 -6.50 2.73
CA ILE A 73 -20.61 -6.03 3.91
C ILE A 73 -20.82 -4.55 4.25
N GLN A 74 -21.40 -3.75 3.36
CA GLN A 74 -21.58 -2.30 3.57
C GLN A 74 -22.40 -1.94 4.82
N ASP A 75 -23.30 -2.83 5.28
CA ASP A 75 -24.08 -2.61 6.50
C ASP A 75 -23.29 -2.88 7.79
N TYR A 76 -22.06 -3.39 7.67
CA TYR A 76 -21.21 -3.79 8.79
C TYR A 76 -19.84 -3.10 8.82
N ALA A 77 -19.50 -2.36 7.78
CA ALA A 77 -18.28 -1.59 7.64
C ALA A 77 -18.59 -0.11 7.40
N ASP A 78 -17.67 0.77 7.71
CA ASP A 78 -17.80 2.22 7.49
C ASP A 78 -17.08 2.65 6.21
N LEU A 79 -16.16 1.82 5.70
CA LEU A 79 -15.31 2.12 4.54
C LEU A 79 -14.89 0.82 3.86
N ILE A 80 -14.90 0.80 2.54
CA ILE A 80 -14.33 -0.29 1.73
C ILE A 80 -13.02 0.16 1.10
N ASN A 81 -11.94 -0.61 1.32
CA ASN A 81 -10.65 -0.43 0.66
C ASN A 81 -10.48 -1.47 -0.44
N VAL A 82 -10.38 -1.01 -1.68
CA VAL A 82 -10.30 -1.89 -2.84
C VAL A 82 -8.87 -2.20 -3.19
N SER A 83 -8.57 -3.48 -3.23
CA SER A 83 -7.30 -4.10 -3.59
C SER A 83 -7.48 -5.03 -4.79
N PHE A 84 -6.43 -5.75 -5.15
CA PHE A 84 -6.36 -6.54 -6.37
C PHE A 84 -5.37 -7.71 -6.18
N GLY A 85 -5.65 -8.87 -6.81
CA GLY A 85 -4.81 -10.05 -6.71
C GLY A 85 -5.07 -10.92 -5.50
N ILE A 86 -4.37 -12.03 -5.42
CA ILE A 86 -4.43 -13.02 -4.34
C ILE A 86 -3.03 -13.53 -4.00
N HIS A 87 -2.82 -13.91 -2.74
CA HIS A 87 -1.64 -14.63 -2.25
C HIS A 87 -1.94 -16.14 -2.16
N ASP A 88 -2.07 -16.80 -3.28
CA ASP A 88 -2.35 -18.24 -3.33
C ASP A 88 -1.12 -19.06 -3.76
N ASP A 89 -0.45 -18.57 -4.80
CA ASP A 89 0.73 -19.20 -5.39
C ASP A 89 1.75 -18.15 -5.81
N ARG A 90 2.97 -18.27 -5.29
CA ARG A 90 4.10 -17.36 -5.64
C ARG A 90 4.47 -17.39 -7.12
N SER A 91 4.08 -18.45 -7.84
CA SER A 91 4.29 -18.58 -9.28
C SER A 91 3.22 -17.88 -10.11
N THR A 92 2.10 -17.47 -9.50
CA THR A 92 1.00 -16.86 -10.24
C THR A 92 1.21 -15.38 -10.46
N VAL A 93 0.92 -14.97 -11.67
CA VAL A 93 0.91 -13.59 -12.15
C VAL A 93 0.03 -12.70 -11.25
N GLY A 94 -0.97 -13.25 -10.56
CA GLY A 94 -1.86 -12.57 -9.64
C GLY A 94 -1.19 -11.95 -8.41
N GLU A 95 -0.10 -12.53 -7.91
CA GLU A 95 0.65 -11.98 -6.77
C GLU A 95 1.61 -10.86 -7.16
N MET A 96 2.24 -10.98 -8.34
CA MET A 96 3.35 -10.11 -8.74
C MET A 96 2.90 -8.91 -9.57
N ILE A 97 1.86 -9.06 -10.39
CA ILE A 97 1.41 -8.02 -11.32
C ILE A 97 0.96 -6.75 -10.61
N PRO A 98 0.08 -6.77 -9.58
CA PRO A 98 -0.39 -5.53 -8.95
C PRO A 98 0.71 -4.74 -8.24
N LEU A 99 1.79 -5.42 -7.88
CA LEU A 99 2.90 -4.83 -7.12
C LEU A 99 4.03 -4.31 -8.02
N SER A 100 4.10 -4.80 -9.26
CA SER A 100 5.21 -4.52 -10.18
C SER A 100 5.19 -3.10 -10.74
N GLY A 101 6.38 -2.54 -10.98
CA GLY A 101 6.57 -1.31 -11.75
C GLY A 101 6.17 -1.41 -13.22
N PHE A 102 6.02 -2.63 -13.73
CA PHE A 102 5.60 -2.91 -15.11
C PHE A 102 4.09 -2.83 -15.33
N VAL A 103 3.29 -2.78 -14.26
CA VAL A 103 1.84 -2.57 -14.36
C VAL A 103 1.54 -1.07 -14.30
N PRO A 104 0.66 -0.53 -15.15
CA PRO A 104 0.27 0.86 -15.11
C PRO A 104 -0.22 1.31 -13.73
N THR A 105 0.11 2.53 -13.34
CA THR A 105 -0.47 3.18 -12.15
C THR A 105 -1.97 3.27 -12.32
N GLY A 106 -2.73 3.01 -11.26
CA GLY A 106 -4.18 3.10 -11.33
C GLY A 106 -4.87 1.91 -12.01
N SER A 107 -4.16 0.81 -12.28
CA SER A 107 -4.67 -0.34 -13.05
C SER A 107 -6.01 -0.91 -12.58
N HIS A 108 -6.39 -0.71 -11.32
CA HIS A 108 -7.66 -1.20 -10.78
C HIS A 108 -8.57 -0.10 -10.18
N VAL A 109 -8.34 1.15 -10.57
CA VAL A 109 -9.20 2.27 -10.17
C VAL A 109 -10.62 2.08 -10.73
N GLU A 110 -10.76 1.59 -11.96
CA GLU A 110 -12.08 1.35 -12.55
C GLU A 110 -12.86 0.27 -11.81
N LEU A 111 -12.20 -0.77 -11.31
CA LEU A 111 -12.85 -1.79 -10.48
C LEU A 111 -13.36 -1.20 -9.16
N ALA A 112 -12.60 -0.29 -8.55
CA ALA A 112 -13.07 0.42 -7.36
C ALA A 112 -14.26 1.35 -7.67
N ALA A 113 -14.25 2.00 -8.83
CA ALA A 113 -15.36 2.83 -9.29
C ALA A 113 -16.65 2.01 -9.51
N GLU A 114 -16.56 0.78 -10.03
CA GLU A 114 -17.72 -0.10 -10.16
C GLU A 114 -18.27 -0.52 -8.78
N ILE A 115 -17.40 -0.81 -7.82
CA ILE A 115 -17.83 -1.09 -6.43
C ILE A 115 -18.52 0.14 -5.83
N LYS A 116 -17.94 1.35 -6.02
CA LYS A 116 -18.52 2.60 -5.51
C LYS A 116 -19.94 2.86 -6.01
N LYS A 117 -20.25 2.50 -7.25
CA LYS A 117 -21.61 2.66 -7.80
C LYS A 117 -22.66 1.79 -7.11
N ARG A 118 -22.24 0.74 -6.42
CA ARG A 118 -23.13 -0.26 -5.81
C ARG A 118 -23.26 -0.17 -4.30
N VAL A 119 -22.43 0.64 -3.65
CA VAL A 119 -22.44 0.79 -2.20
C VAL A 119 -22.72 2.23 -1.79
N HIS A 120 -23.24 2.41 -0.56
CA HIS A 120 -23.54 3.73 -0.01
C HIS A 120 -22.47 4.25 0.97
N ILE A 121 -21.51 3.42 1.33
CA ILE A 121 -20.37 3.81 2.19
C ILE A 121 -19.18 4.24 1.34
N PRO A 122 -18.26 5.07 1.89
CA PRO A 122 -17.07 5.51 1.17
C PRO A 122 -16.22 4.36 0.64
N VAL A 123 -15.61 4.58 -0.51
CA VAL A 123 -14.69 3.62 -1.15
C VAL A 123 -13.32 4.25 -1.32
N SER A 124 -12.30 3.53 -0.89
CA SER A 124 -10.90 3.85 -1.13
C SER A 124 -10.25 2.87 -2.10
N VAL A 125 -9.20 3.31 -2.79
CA VAL A 125 -8.42 2.45 -3.70
C VAL A 125 -6.94 2.55 -3.44
N VAL A 126 -6.25 1.42 -3.50
CA VAL A 126 -4.79 1.34 -3.53
C VAL A 126 -4.34 0.78 -4.87
N SER A 127 -3.72 1.59 -5.73
CA SER A 127 -3.40 1.20 -7.11
C SER A 127 -2.07 1.78 -7.61
N GLY A 128 -1.03 1.80 -6.76
CA GLY A 128 0.27 2.33 -7.11
C GLY A 128 0.28 3.83 -7.38
N ILE A 129 -0.71 4.55 -6.88
CA ILE A 129 -0.85 6.01 -7.00
C ILE A 129 0.29 6.66 -6.23
N ASN A 130 1.10 7.47 -6.90
CA ASN A 130 2.34 8.03 -6.36
C ASN A 130 2.61 9.47 -6.80
N THR A 131 1.61 10.17 -7.37
CA THR A 131 1.65 11.59 -7.66
C THR A 131 0.37 12.26 -7.18
N PRO A 132 0.44 13.52 -6.66
CA PRO A 132 -0.74 14.27 -6.23
C PRO A 132 -1.74 14.51 -7.37
N GLU A 133 -1.24 14.84 -8.56
CA GLU A 133 -2.06 15.15 -9.73
C GLU A 133 -2.91 13.94 -10.15
N PHE A 134 -2.33 12.74 -10.12
CA PHE A 134 -3.06 11.53 -10.45
C PHE A 134 -4.07 11.16 -9.36
N ALA A 135 -3.71 11.34 -8.08
CA ALA A 135 -4.63 11.15 -6.97
C ALA A 135 -5.84 12.09 -7.07
N GLU A 136 -5.58 13.40 -7.30
CA GLU A 136 -6.63 14.41 -7.46
C GLU A 136 -7.53 14.15 -8.66
N LYS A 137 -6.94 13.74 -9.79
CA LYS A 137 -7.72 13.36 -10.99
C LYS A 137 -8.74 12.26 -10.68
N ILE A 138 -8.34 11.20 -9.97
CA ILE A 138 -9.21 10.08 -9.62
C ILE A 138 -10.37 10.56 -8.72
N LEU A 139 -10.07 11.43 -7.74
CA LEU A 139 -11.06 12.00 -6.82
C LEU A 139 -12.01 12.96 -7.55
N ALA A 140 -11.49 13.86 -8.39
CA ALA A 140 -12.29 14.82 -9.17
C ALA A 140 -13.23 14.12 -10.18
N GLU A 141 -12.80 12.99 -10.75
CA GLU A 141 -13.64 12.15 -11.60
C GLU A 141 -14.71 11.38 -10.81
N GLY A 142 -14.72 11.48 -9.50
CA GLY A 142 -15.69 10.80 -8.62
C GLY A 142 -15.58 9.28 -8.59
N LYS A 143 -14.44 8.72 -9.01
CA LYS A 143 -14.23 7.27 -9.10
C LYS A 143 -14.15 6.58 -7.75
N VAL A 144 -13.56 7.26 -6.76
CA VAL A 144 -13.48 6.83 -5.37
C VAL A 144 -13.58 8.04 -4.45
N ASP A 145 -13.68 7.81 -3.14
CA ASP A 145 -13.77 8.87 -2.13
C ASP A 145 -12.42 9.12 -1.45
N ILE A 146 -11.55 8.11 -1.41
CA ILE A 146 -10.27 8.15 -0.68
C ILE A 146 -9.19 7.45 -1.51
N ILE A 147 -8.00 8.03 -1.50
CA ILE A 147 -6.79 7.41 -2.07
C ILE A 147 -5.99 6.76 -0.94
N SER A 148 -5.77 5.45 -1.04
CA SER A 148 -4.92 4.70 -0.12
C SER A 148 -3.52 4.54 -0.68
N MET A 149 -2.52 4.87 0.12
CA MET A 149 -1.11 4.80 -0.25
C MET A 149 -0.32 3.92 0.73
N GLY A 150 0.49 3.01 0.20
CA GLY A 150 1.43 2.23 1.00
C GLY A 150 2.86 2.59 0.63
N ARG A 151 3.36 2.05 -0.49
CA ARG A 151 4.76 2.24 -0.90
C ARG A 151 5.13 3.69 -1.22
N ALA A 152 4.17 4.54 -1.64
CA ALA A 152 4.40 5.96 -1.81
C ALA A 152 4.80 6.62 -0.48
N LEU A 153 4.12 6.28 0.64
CA LEU A 153 4.46 6.77 1.97
C LEU A 153 5.72 6.13 2.57
N ILE A 154 6.13 4.95 2.10
CA ILE A 154 7.44 4.36 2.43
C ILE A 154 8.56 5.16 1.76
N ALA A 155 8.36 5.57 0.50
CA ALA A 155 9.31 6.40 -0.22
C ALA A 155 9.38 7.82 0.35
N ASP A 156 8.23 8.41 0.68
CA ASP A 156 8.12 9.75 1.26
C ASP A 156 6.96 9.82 2.27
N PRO A 157 7.25 9.74 3.59
CA PRO A 157 6.23 9.90 4.62
C PRO A 157 5.53 11.26 4.60
N GLU A 158 6.22 12.30 4.11
CA GLU A 158 5.70 13.66 4.01
C GLU A 158 4.92 13.93 2.71
N PHE A 159 4.71 12.92 1.88
CA PHE A 159 3.98 13.06 0.62
C PHE A 159 2.67 13.85 0.76
N PRO A 160 1.74 13.51 1.70
CA PRO A 160 0.48 14.26 1.82
C PRO A 160 0.68 15.69 2.26
N ASN A 161 1.65 15.95 3.14
CA ASN A 161 1.97 17.30 3.62
C ASN A 161 2.57 18.16 2.51
N LYS A 162 3.52 17.62 1.74
CA LYS A 162 4.12 18.31 0.59
C LYS A 162 3.08 18.65 -0.47
N ALA A 163 2.23 17.69 -0.83
CA ALA A 163 1.12 17.90 -1.76
C ALA A 163 0.17 18.99 -1.25
N ARG A 164 -0.23 18.93 0.03
CA ARG A 164 -1.16 19.89 0.66
C ARG A 164 -0.61 21.31 0.70
N HIS A 165 0.69 21.48 0.88
CA HIS A 165 1.34 22.79 0.95
C HIS A 165 1.83 23.32 -0.40
N GLY A 166 1.56 22.62 -1.50
CA GLY A 166 1.93 23.06 -2.85
C GLY A 166 3.38 22.86 -3.24
N HIS A 167 4.03 21.84 -2.66
CA HIS A 167 5.41 21.44 -2.95
C HIS A 167 5.50 20.02 -3.53
N PRO A 168 4.77 19.71 -4.64
CA PRO A 168 4.79 18.38 -5.23
C PRO A 168 6.18 18.01 -5.80
N GLU A 169 6.98 19.00 -6.20
CA GLU A 169 8.35 18.82 -6.70
C GLU A 169 9.31 18.26 -5.66
N ASP A 170 9.02 18.43 -4.37
CA ASP A 170 9.83 17.92 -3.26
C ASP A 170 9.47 16.47 -2.89
N ILE A 171 8.46 15.88 -3.53
CA ILE A 171 8.01 14.51 -3.23
C ILE A 171 9.01 13.49 -3.79
N VAL A 172 9.47 12.60 -2.92
CA VAL A 172 10.27 11.44 -3.33
C VAL A 172 9.34 10.32 -3.82
N HIS A 173 9.25 10.15 -5.14
CA HIS A 173 8.34 9.19 -5.74
C HIS A 173 8.78 7.73 -5.55
N CYS A 174 7.81 6.87 -5.22
CA CYS A 174 8.01 5.43 -5.21
C CYS A 174 8.26 4.89 -6.62
N MET A 175 9.41 4.28 -6.85
CA MET A 175 9.78 3.66 -8.13
C MET A 175 9.08 2.31 -8.39
N ARG A 176 8.29 1.81 -7.44
CA ARG A 176 7.61 0.50 -7.47
C ARG A 176 8.56 -0.69 -7.73
N CYS A 177 9.81 -0.56 -7.32
CA CYS A 177 10.85 -1.58 -7.46
C CYS A 177 10.66 -2.81 -6.55
N ASN A 178 9.71 -2.75 -5.61
CA ASN A 178 9.37 -3.79 -4.64
C ASN A 178 10.49 -4.15 -3.65
N TYR A 179 11.56 -3.37 -3.57
CA TYR A 179 12.65 -3.62 -2.61
C TYR A 179 12.13 -3.72 -1.17
N CYS A 180 11.19 -2.84 -0.77
CA CYS A 180 10.62 -2.83 0.58
C CYS A 180 9.80 -4.09 0.94
N ILE A 181 9.30 -4.85 -0.04
CA ILE A 181 8.52 -6.06 0.18
C ILE A 181 9.27 -7.34 -0.21
N SER A 182 10.43 -7.23 -0.84
CA SER A 182 11.20 -8.40 -1.30
C SER A 182 11.62 -9.31 -0.15
N GLY A 183 11.92 -8.76 1.03
CA GLY A 183 12.24 -9.53 2.22
C GLY A 183 11.09 -10.38 2.76
N PHE A 184 9.84 -10.05 2.41
CA PHE A 184 8.65 -10.84 2.76
C PHE A 184 8.25 -11.82 1.65
N ALA A 185 8.69 -11.56 0.40
CA ALA A 185 8.31 -12.35 -0.76
C ALA A 185 9.21 -13.60 -0.95
N PHE A 186 10.43 -13.58 -0.40
CA PHE A 186 11.41 -14.65 -0.54
C PHE A 186 11.88 -15.15 0.82
N ASP A 187 11.79 -16.46 1.04
CA ASP A 187 12.26 -17.12 2.25
C ASP A 187 13.11 -18.36 1.86
N PRO A 188 14.43 -18.38 2.09
CA PRO A 188 15.26 -17.21 2.43
C PRO A 188 15.43 -16.26 1.24
N PRO A 189 15.68 -14.96 1.47
CA PRO A 189 15.94 -14.04 0.38
C PRO A 189 17.24 -14.43 -0.35
N PRO A 190 17.30 -14.31 -1.69
CA PRO A 190 18.43 -14.77 -2.48
C PRO A 190 19.76 -14.06 -2.19
N TRP A 191 19.73 -12.95 -1.45
CA TRP A 191 20.91 -12.15 -1.05
C TRP A 191 21.28 -12.27 0.45
N GLY A 192 20.71 -13.25 1.18
CA GLY A 192 21.11 -13.58 2.56
C GLY A 192 20.10 -13.18 3.65
N GLN A 193 20.36 -13.66 4.88
CA GLN A 193 19.41 -13.68 6.00
C GLN A 193 19.18 -12.35 6.73
N ASN A 194 19.84 -11.25 6.37
CA ASN A 194 19.79 -9.98 7.11
C ASN A 194 19.15 -8.83 6.30
N MET A 195 18.11 -9.10 5.53
CA MET A 195 17.38 -8.01 4.89
C MET A 195 16.65 -7.17 5.93
N GLN A 196 17.18 -6.00 6.18
CA GLN A 196 16.45 -4.95 6.86
C GLN A 196 15.37 -4.42 5.91
N PHE A 197 14.18 -4.16 6.46
CA PHE A 197 13.16 -3.40 5.76
C PHE A 197 13.76 -2.10 5.23
N GLY A 198 13.62 -1.84 3.93
CA GLY A 198 14.27 -0.69 3.30
C GLY A 198 13.52 -0.19 2.07
N CYS A 199 13.92 0.96 1.59
CA CYS A 199 13.42 1.55 0.35
C CYS A 199 14.60 2.00 -0.51
N ALA A 200 14.53 1.74 -1.83
CA ALA A 200 15.59 2.18 -2.74
C ALA A 200 15.64 3.71 -2.90
N ALA A 201 14.52 4.41 -2.68
CA ALA A 201 14.43 5.86 -2.77
C ALA A 201 14.53 6.58 -1.42
N ASN A 202 14.25 5.88 -0.29
CA ASN A 202 14.27 6.47 1.05
C ASN A 202 15.27 5.74 1.95
N PRO A 203 16.46 6.26 2.16
CA PRO A 203 17.49 5.65 3.01
C PRO A 203 17.16 5.75 4.51
N LYS A 204 16.20 6.58 4.90
CA LYS A 204 15.83 6.83 6.31
C LYS A 204 14.85 5.78 6.86
N ILE A 205 14.15 5.04 6.00
CA ILE A 205 13.12 4.08 6.40
C ILE A 205 13.66 2.99 7.33
N GLY A 206 12.94 2.72 8.42
CA GLY A 206 13.32 1.73 9.44
C GLY A 206 14.49 2.17 10.32
N ARG A 207 14.93 3.42 10.20
CA ARG A 207 16.04 3.99 10.98
C ARG A 207 15.61 5.13 11.91
N ASP A 208 14.31 5.33 12.07
CA ASP A 208 13.72 6.47 12.78
C ASP A 208 14.28 6.61 14.20
N LEU A 209 14.36 5.51 14.96
CA LEU A 209 14.92 5.52 16.32
C LEU A 209 16.40 5.83 16.34
N MET A 210 17.15 5.38 15.35
CA MET A 210 18.59 5.69 15.23
C MET A 210 18.77 7.16 14.92
N LEU A 211 18.02 7.69 13.97
CA LEU A 211 18.08 9.09 13.57
C LEU A 211 17.64 10.02 14.70
N ALA A 212 16.57 9.68 15.41
CA ALA A 212 16.10 10.45 16.58
C ALA A 212 17.12 10.49 17.75
N ARG A 213 18.01 9.50 17.84
CA ARG A 213 19.06 9.45 18.87
C ARG A 213 20.38 10.10 18.43
N MET A 214 20.48 10.52 17.17
CA MET A 214 21.66 11.22 16.69
C MET A 214 21.78 12.58 17.37
N LYS A 215 22.87 12.82 18.07
CA LYS A 215 23.16 14.10 18.71
C LYS A 215 23.37 15.18 17.66
N GLU A 216 22.91 16.38 17.95
CA GLU A 216 23.29 17.55 17.16
C GLU A 216 24.82 17.73 17.17
N PRO A 217 25.41 18.17 16.05
CA PRO A 217 26.84 18.44 16.00
C PRO A 217 27.20 19.59 16.96
N GLU A 218 28.27 19.42 17.71
CA GLU A 218 28.77 20.44 18.64
C GLU A 218 29.11 21.76 17.96
N ALA A 219 29.55 21.71 16.70
CA ALA A 219 29.81 22.89 15.86
C ALA A 219 29.76 22.53 14.38
N PRO A 220 29.42 23.52 13.51
CA PRO A 220 29.51 23.36 12.06
C PRO A 220 30.92 23.00 11.63
N ARG A 221 31.06 22.00 10.77
CA ARG A 221 32.32 21.56 10.17
C ARG A 221 32.32 21.79 8.66
N ARG A 222 33.50 21.84 8.05
CA ARG A 222 33.65 21.75 6.60
C ARG A 222 33.71 20.28 6.22
N VAL A 223 32.79 19.85 5.36
CA VAL A 223 32.70 18.46 4.88
C VAL A 223 32.90 18.45 3.38
N VAL A 224 33.82 17.65 2.91
CA VAL A 224 34.06 17.41 1.48
C VAL A 224 33.55 16.01 1.16
N VAL A 225 32.63 15.91 0.20
CA VAL A 225 32.10 14.66 -0.34
C VAL A 225 32.69 14.49 -1.74
N VAL A 226 33.34 13.37 -1.99
CA VAL A 226 33.92 13.05 -3.30
C VAL A 226 33.04 11.96 -3.94
N GLY A 227 32.47 12.28 -5.09
CA GLY A 227 31.53 11.46 -5.83
C GLY A 227 30.07 11.90 -5.64
N GLY A 228 29.40 12.26 -6.75
CA GLY A 228 28.01 12.71 -6.82
C GLY A 228 27.00 11.59 -7.10
N GLY A 229 27.38 10.31 -6.91
CA GLY A 229 26.43 9.21 -6.97
C GLY A 229 25.42 9.23 -5.81
N PRO A 230 24.41 8.33 -5.80
CA PRO A 230 23.33 8.33 -4.80
C PRO A 230 23.82 8.36 -3.34
N GLY A 231 24.88 7.63 -3.04
CA GLY A 231 25.50 7.62 -1.69
C GLY A 231 26.14 8.95 -1.32
N GLY A 232 26.90 9.55 -2.25
CA GLY A 232 27.55 10.85 -2.03
C GLY A 232 26.55 11.98 -1.91
N LEU A 233 25.54 12.02 -2.77
CA LEU A 233 24.45 13.00 -2.68
C LEU A 233 23.71 12.92 -1.34
N ASN A 234 23.33 11.71 -0.89
CA ASN A 234 22.72 11.54 0.44
C ASN A 234 23.64 11.97 1.59
N ALA A 235 24.93 11.65 1.51
CA ALA A 235 25.89 12.09 2.52
C ALA A 235 26.02 13.61 2.56
N ALA A 236 26.05 14.27 1.39
CA ALA A 236 26.13 15.71 1.27
C ALA A 236 24.87 16.40 1.84
N ILE A 237 23.68 15.92 1.44
CA ILE A 237 22.39 16.41 1.93
C ILE A 237 22.31 16.26 3.45
N THR A 238 22.58 15.07 3.97
CA THR A 238 22.51 14.79 5.42
C THR A 238 23.48 15.67 6.20
N ALA A 239 24.70 15.89 5.70
CA ALA A 239 25.66 16.77 6.34
C ALA A 239 25.20 18.25 6.32
N ALA A 240 24.58 18.70 5.23
CA ALA A 240 24.02 20.05 5.11
C ALA A 240 22.83 20.26 6.04
N GLU A 241 21.87 19.31 6.08
CA GLU A 241 20.72 19.30 7.00
C GLU A 241 21.17 19.39 8.47
N ARG A 242 22.33 18.81 8.80
CA ARG A 242 22.96 18.90 10.14
C ARG A 242 23.78 20.17 10.37
N GLY A 243 23.69 21.16 9.51
CA GLY A 243 24.32 22.46 9.68
C GLY A 243 25.80 22.53 9.31
N HIS A 244 26.34 21.53 8.64
CA HIS A 244 27.74 21.56 8.16
C HIS A 244 27.86 22.32 6.83
N LYS A 245 29.06 22.87 6.56
CA LYS A 245 29.39 23.46 5.25
C LYS A 245 29.90 22.35 4.33
N VAL A 246 29.11 22.03 3.31
CA VAL A 246 29.39 20.89 2.42
C VAL A 246 29.91 21.36 1.07
N THR A 247 30.95 20.68 0.58
CA THR A 247 31.44 20.79 -0.80
C THR A 247 31.35 19.39 -1.41
N LEU A 248 30.57 19.26 -2.49
CA LEU A 248 30.49 18.03 -3.28
C LEU A 248 31.40 18.16 -4.50
N LEU A 249 32.27 17.19 -4.70
CA LEU A 249 33.12 17.10 -5.88
C LEU A 249 32.69 15.91 -6.73
N GLU A 250 32.38 16.16 -7.99
CA GLU A 250 32.01 15.17 -9.00
C GLU A 250 32.83 15.40 -10.25
N LYS A 251 33.15 14.33 -10.97
CA LYS A 251 33.97 14.38 -12.19
C LYS A 251 33.10 14.45 -13.43
#